data_9c1f5dedd891c5c043e40c507ab39670
#
_entry.id   9c1f5dedd891c5c043e40c507ab39670
#
_cell.length_a   1.000
_cell.length_b   1.000
_cell.length_c   1.000
_cell.angle_alpha   90.00
_cell.angle_beta   90.00
_cell.angle_gamma   90.00
#
_symmetry.space_group_name_H-M   'P 1'
#
loop_
_entity.id
_entity.type
_entity.pdbx_description
1 polymer ?
#
loop_
_entity_poly.entity_id
_entity_poly.type
_entity_poly.pdbx_seq_one_letter_code
_entity_poly.pdbx_strand_id
1 'polypeptide(L)'
;MIAMFLVIAGCAGGSPAPSTAAGGPSARSSGSEPIIRVLVLSSSGSATVASTGAVKITGGGKNLLSSDRGGTVSIQRTSRGLRATSGEGSAEAAGEVVIDAGAAPLSVGGVWYSGRVMARPSQNSGIDLINLVPLETYLEGVVPHEIGEPGPDAYAAVEAQTVAARTYALSRMDINRNQPFDVEAGVMDQVYRGNEKKSRLASSAIHDTRALVLSYRGGLCEAYYSATCGGHTSDIRTVWPDRPDAPFLHGSLDRPQGGATSFCAEARNFRWCYSFSGHQLGNTLRQTLPALLNMAPGSVGSLVDMKIVHRTPSGRVWRLEIRTSTGTYNIDGDKIRRALMLDVQKGRILPSTMFDLEKHMSGNLIASVDIVGGGNGHGVGMCQNGAIGMARRGYAYDMILQHYYPGSELRAGY
;
A
#
# COMPACT_ATOMS: atom_id res chain seq x y z
N MET A 1 17.08 -60.43 44.77
CA MET A 1 17.37 -59.45 43.69
C MET A 1 16.04 -58.96 43.23
N ILE A 2 15.67 -57.77 43.66
CA ILE A 2 14.35 -57.15 43.49
C ILE A 2 14.45 -56.26 42.21
N ALA A 3 13.63 -56.55 41.20
CA ALA A 3 13.49 -55.73 40.00
C ALA A 3 12.37 -54.69 40.25
N MET A 4 12.74 -53.43 40.23
CA MET A 4 11.86 -52.29 40.40
C MET A 4 11.35 -51.82 39.02
N PHE A 5 10.06 -51.97 38.74
CA PHE A 5 9.39 -51.42 37.56
C PHE A 5 9.09 -49.94 37.81
N LEU A 6 9.67 -49.09 36.95
CA LEU A 6 9.36 -47.67 36.90
C LEU A 6 8.20 -47.45 35.90
N VAL A 7 7.05 -47.05 36.41
CA VAL A 7 5.90 -46.63 35.58
C VAL A 7 6.11 -45.16 35.20
N ILE A 8 6.32 -44.90 33.90
CA ILE A 8 6.34 -43.54 33.38
C ILE A 8 4.91 -43.19 32.98
N ALA A 9 4.28 -42.29 33.72
CA ALA A 9 3.00 -41.66 33.38
C ALA A 9 3.26 -40.64 32.29
N GLY A 10 2.76 -40.89 31.07
CA GLY A 10 2.75 -39.94 29.96
C GLY A 10 1.70 -38.88 30.19
N CYS A 11 2.12 -37.62 30.39
CA CYS A 11 1.23 -36.47 30.30
C CYS A 11 0.92 -36.18 28.81
N ALA A 12 -0.28 -36.53 28.39
CA ALA A 12 -0.82 -36.06 27.11
C ALA A 12 -1.14 -34.56 27.23
N GLY A 13 -0.28 -33.73 26.66
CA GLY A 13 -0.55 -32.31 26.46
C GLY A 13 -1.57 -32.12 25.34
N GLY A 14 -2.84 -31.93 25.71
CA GLY A 14 -3.88 -31.54 24.79
C GLY A 14 -3.62 -30.11 24.33
N SER A 15 -3.51 -29.90 23.02
CA SER A 15 -3.57 -28.58 22.40
C SER A 15 -4.93 -27.96 22.75
N PRO A 16 -5.01 -26.67 23.13
CA PRO A 16 -6.29 -26.04 23.34
C PRO A 16 -7.02 -25.93 21.98
N ALA A 17 -8.26 -26.41 21.96
CA ALA A 17 -9.17 -26.22 20.84
C ALA A 17 -9.40 -24.72 20.59
N PRO A 18 -9.59 -24.27 19.33
CA PRO A 18 -9.88 -22.89 19.06
C PRO A 18 -11.18 -22.48 19.75
N SER A 19 -11.09 -21.43 20.55
CA SER A 19 -12.24 -20.81 21.21
C SER A 19 -13.21 -20.31 20.13
N THR A 20 -14.45 -20.77 20.18
CA THR A 20 -15.55 -20.23 19.39
C THR A 20 -15.68 -18.73 19.64
N ALA A 21 -15.78 -17.97 18.56
CA ALA A 21 -15.83 -16.53 18.51
C ALA A 21 -16.67 -15.91 19.64
N ALA A 22 -15.99 -15.31 20.59
CA ALA A 22 -16.58 -14.27 21.41
C ALA A 22 -16.72 -13.05 20.48
N GLY A 23 -17.93 -12.52 20.31
CA GLY A 23 -18.20 -11.34 19.52
C GLY A 23 -17.23 -10.23 19.94
N GLY A 24 -16.43 -9.74 18.97
CA GLY A 24 -15.50 -8.63 19.18
C GLY A 24 -16.25 -7.38 19.67
N PRO A 25 -15.56 -6.41 20.26
CA PRO A 25 -16.19 -5.22 20.81
C PRO A 25 -16.98 -4.49 19.73
N SER A 26 -18.30 -4.46 19.88
CA SER A 26 -19.19 -3.65 19.05
C SER A 26 -18.85 -2.18 19.28
N ALA A 27 -18.17 -1.57 18.31
CA ALA A 27 -17.84 -0.16 18.33
C ALA A 27 -19.13 0.66 18.25
N ARG A 28 -19.51 1.31 19.35
CA ARG A 28 -20.47 2.42 19.30
C ARG A 28 -19.69 3.65 18.90
N SER A 29 -19.72 4.03 17.61
CA SER A 29 -19.15 5.29 17.15
C SER A 29 -19.96 6.46 17.69
N SER A 30 -19.30 7.46 18.26
CA SER A 30 -19.91 8.71 18.74
C SER A 30 -19.79 9.85 17.74
N GLY A 31 -19.19 9.62 16.56
CA GLY A 31 -18.93 10.62 15.53
C GLY A 31 -19.59 10.29 14.19
N SER A 32 -19.66 11.29 13.31
CA SER A 32 -20.06 11.08 11.91
C SER A 32 -18.90 10.46 11.11
N GLU A 33 -19.24 9.61 10.15
CA GLU A 33 -18.26 9.04 9.23
C GLU A 33 -17.48 10.14 8.49
N PRO A 34 -16.14 10.12 8.51
CA PRO A 34 -15.36 11.16 7.86
C PRO A 34 -15.37 11.04 6.34
N ILE A 35 -15.17 12.19 5.67
CA ILE A 35 -15.00 12.26 4.21
C ILE A 35 -13.50 12.32 3.93
N ILE A 36 -12.97 11.33 3.21
CA ILE A 36 -11.58 11.31 2.75
C ILE A 36 -11.44 12.02 1.39
N ARG A 37 -10.32 12.73 1.22
CA ARG A 37 -9.94 13.46 0.00
C ARG A 37 -8.88 12.66 -0.74
N VAL A 38 -9.23 12.07 -1.89
CA VAL A 38 -8.35 11.18 -2.66
C VAL A 38 -7.96 11.86 -3.96
N LEU A 39 -6.67 12.12 -4.18
CA LEU A 39 -6.17 12.57 -5.48
C LEU A 39 -6.28 11.42 -6.49
N VAL A 40 -7.16 11.56 -7.48
CA VAL A 40 -7.44 10.53 -8.49
C VAL A 40 -6.85 10.84 -9.86
N LEU A 41 -6.56 12.11 -10.15
CA LEU A 41 -5.95 12.53 -11.39
C LEU A 41 -5.26 13.89 -11.24
N SER A 42 -4.04 14.01 -11.79
CA SER A 42 -3.41 15.30 -12.09
C SER A 42 -3.27 15.47 -13.60
N SER A 43 -3.68 16.60 -14.13
CA SER A 43 -3.73 16.89 -15.56
C SER A 43 -3.06 18.21 -15.90
N SER A 44 -2.53 18.34 -17.12
CA SER A 44 -1.87 19.54 -17.62
C SER A 44 -2.85 20.53 -18.28
N GLY A 45 -3.63 21.24 -17.47
CA GLY A 45 -4.45 22.38 -17.94
C GLY A 45 -5.91 22.08 -18.28
N SER A 46 -6.31 20.83 -18.52
CA SER A 46 -7.71 20.45 -18.71
C SER A 46 -8.02 19.06 -18.18
N ALA A 47 -9.23 18.85 -17.70
CA ALA A 47 -9.73 17.57 -17.22
C ALA A 47 -11.22 17.43 -17.52
N THR A 48 -11.71 16.20 -17.51
CA THR A 48 -13.11 15.87 -17.81
C THR A 48 -13.69 14.99 -16.73
N VAL A 49 -14.91 15.32 -16.28
CA VAL A 49 -15.70 14.52 -15.35
C VAL A 49 -17.02 14.20 -16.03
N ALA A 50 -17.37 12.91 -16.13
CA ALA A 50 -18.66 12.48 -16.69
C ALA A 50 -19.59 12.01 -15.57
N SER A 51 -20.90 12.13 -15.82
CA SER A 51 -21.95 11.63 -14.92
C SER A 51 -23.07 10.98 -15.71
N THR A 52 -23.70 9.95 -15.15
CA THR A 52 -24.92 9.35 -15.69
C THR A 52 -26.20 10.01 -15.13
N GLY A 53 -26.08 10.79 -14.07
CA GLY A 53 -27.18 11.48 -13.40
C GLY A 53 -27.06 13.01 -13.45
N ALA A 54 -28.06 13.69 -12.91
CA ALA A 54 -28.05 15.15 -12.74
C ALA A 54 -26.77 15.61 -12.00
N VAL A 55 -26.22 16.75 -12.39
CA VAL A 55 -25.04 17.30 -11.76
C VAL A 55 -25.27 18.72 -11.25
N LYS A 56 -24.70 19.03 -10.10
CA LYS A 56 -24.59 20.36 -9.54
C LYS A 56 -23.10 20.73 -9.47
N ILE A 57 -22.74 21.89 -10.01
CA ILE A 57 -21.39 22.41 -10.02
C ILE A 57 -21.35 23.65 -9.14
N THR A 58 -20.51 23.62 -8.10
CA THR A 58 -20.36 24.70 -7.13
C THR A 58 -18.93 25.21 -7.10
N GLY A 59 -18.74 26.50 -6.79
CA GLY A 59 -17.42 27.11 -6.58
C GLY A 59 -17.53 28.30 -5.65
N GLY A 60 -16.59 28.42 -4.70
CA GLY A 60 -16.65 29.45 -3.67
C GLY A 60 -17.95 29.42 -2.85
N GLY A 61 -18.54 28.24 -2.62
CA GLY A 61 -19.80 28.05 -1.89
C GLY A 61 -21.07 28.42 -2.69
N LYS A 62 -20.96 28.85 -3.94
CA LYS A 62 -22.09 29.25 -4.79
C LYS A 62 -22.41 28.20 -5.84
N ASN A 63 -23.69 28.06 -6.22
CA ASN A 63 -24.08 27.27 -7.38
C ASN A 63 -23.62 28.01 -8.65
N LEU A 64 -22.84 27.36 -9.48
CA LEU A 64 -22.33 27.90 -10.74
C LEU A 64 -23.17 27.42 -11.93
N LEU A 65 -23.38 26.10 -12.00
CA LEU A 65 -24.14 25.43 -13.06
C LEU A 65 -24.88 24.23 -12.47
N SER A 66 -26.00 23.87 -13.09
CA SER A 66 -26.73 22.64 -12.80
C SER A 66 -27.22 22.01 -14.10
N SER A 67 -27.24 20.69 -14.18
CA SER A 67 -27.85 19.95 -15.29
C SER A 67 -28.73 18.84 -14.70
N ASP A 68 -29.95 18.73 -15.17
CA ASP A 68 -30.88 17.69 -14.75
C ASP A 68 -30.62 16.36 -15.47
N ARG A 69 -29.67 16.32 -16.38
CA ARG A 69 -29.28 15.13 -17.16
C ARG A 69 -27.83 14.79 -16.92
N GLY A 70 -27.50 13.52 -17.09
CA GLY A 70 -26.11 13.08 -17.20
C GLY A 70 -25.40 13.76 -18.37
N GLY A 71 -24.08 13.79 -18.31
CA GLY A 71 -23.25 14.41 -19.31
C GLY A 71 -21.82 14.58 -18.87
N THR A 72 -21.10 15.38 -19.61
CA THR A 72 -19.67 15.66 -19.36
C THR A 72 -19.49 17.09 -18.90
N VAL A 73 -18.71 17.25 -17.82
CA VAL A 73 -18.21 18.54 -17.34
C VAL A 73 -16.74 18.64 -17.72
N SER A 74 -16.40 19.60 -18.59
CA SER A 74 -15.03 19.94 -18.91
C SER A 74 -14.52 21.00 -17.95
N ILE A 75 -13.36 20.79 -17.36
CA ILE A 75 -12.68 21.73 -16.47
C ILE A 75 -11.41 22.21 -17.18
N GLN A 76 -11.22 23.50 -17.26
CA GLN A 76 -10.05 24.13 -17.88
C GLN A 76 -9.37 25.10 -16.91
N ARG A 77 -8.04 25.07 -16.89
CA ARG A 77 -7.24 26.07 -16.19
C ARG A 77 -7.31 27.41 -16.94
N THR A 78 -7.60 28.49 -16.23
CA THR A 78 -7.57 29.88 -16.75
C THR A 78 -6.59 30.71 -15.92
N SER A 79 -6.29 31.91 -16.38
CA SER A 79 -5.47 32.86 -15.61
C SER A 79 -6.12 33.32 -14.30
N ARG A 80 -7.46 33.16 -14.18
CA ARG A 80 -8.23 33.58 -13.01
C ARG A 80 -8.64 32.42 -12.08
N GLY A 81 -8.34 31.15 -12.46
CA GLY A 81 -8.76 29.99 -11.71
C GLY A 81 -9.17 28.82 -12.61
N LEU A 82 -10.40 28.36 -12.48
CA LEU A 82 -10.96 27.27 -13.26
C LEU A 82 -12.22 27.71 -14.00
N ARG A 83 -12.40 27.22 -15.23
CA ARG A 83 -13.64 27.29 -15.99
C ARG A 83 -14.26 25.89 -16.06
N ALA A 84 -15.49 25.76 -15.59
CA ALA A 84 -16.31 24.56 -15.76
C ALA A 84 -17.28 24.78 -16.92
N THR A 85 -17.39 23.82 -17.82
CA THR A 85 -18.32 23.84 -18.98
C THR A 85 -19.12 22.54 -18.99
N SER A 86 -20.44 22.66 -19.13
CA SER A 86 -21.38 21.55 -19.33
C SER A 86 -22.28 21.85 -20.55
N GLY A 87 -23.22 20.95 -20.86
CA GLY A 87 -24.24 21.21 -21.90
C GLY A 87 -25.13 22.43 -21.62
N GLU A 88 -25.22 22.87 -20.35
CA GLU A 88 -26.03 23.99 -19.90
C GLU A 88 -25.29 25.34 -19.91
N GLY A 89 -23.98 25.35 -20.28
CA GLY A 89 -23.18 26.55 -20.34
C GLY A 89 -21.82 26.44 -19.65
N SER A 90 -21.22 27.59 -19.37
CA SER A 90 -19.93 27.66 -18.68
C SER A 90 -19.89 28.71 -17.60
N ALA A 91 -19.13 28.46 -16.53
CA ALA A 91 -18.90 29.37 -15.44
C ALA A 91 -17.44 29.32 -14.97
N GLU A 92 -16.96 30.42 -14.38
CA GLU A 92 -15.62 30.51 -13.81
C GLU A 92 -15.65 30.59 -12.28
N ALA A 93 -14.65 29.99 -11.65
CA ALA A 93 -14.37 30.10 -10.23
C ALA A 93 -12.89 30.45 -10.01
N ALA A 94 -12.62 31.34 -9.06
CA ALA A 94 -11.25 31.75 -8.74
C ALA A 94 -10.39 30.64 -8.09
N GLY A 95 -11.05 29.64 -7.49
CA GLY A 95 -10.40 28.53 -6.78
C GLY A 95 -10.92 27.19 -7.24
N GLU A 96 -11.33 26.39 -6.27
CA GLU A 96 -11.84 25.05 -6.50
C GLU A 96 -13.29 25.02 -7.02
N VAL A 97 -13.60 23.98 -7.76
CA VAL A 97 -14.93 23.65 -8.28
C VAL A 97 -15.29 22.26 -7.81
N VAL A 98 -16.47 22.11 -7.20
CA VAL A 98 -16.97 20.79 -6.75
C VAL A 98 -18.13 20.37 -7.65
N ILE A 99 -18.03 19.15 -8.17
CA ILE A 99 -19.02 18.46 -9.00
C ILE A 99 -19.68 17.41 -8.13
N ASP A 100 -20.99 17.50 -8.00
CA ASP A 100 -21.83 16.63 -7.19
C ASP A 100 -22.95 16.04 -8.08
N ALA A 101 -23.03 14.72 -8.13
CA ALA A 101 -24.10 14.00 -8.87
C ALA A 101 -25.06 13.27 -7.91
N GLY A 102 -25.08 13.65 -6.63
CA GLY A 102 -25.90 12.99 -5.61
C GLY A 102 -25.48 11.52 -5.44
N ALA A 103 -26.42 10.60 -5.66
CA ALA A 103 -26.15 9.17 -5.58
C ALA A 103 -25.54 8.58 -6.86
N ALA A 104 -25.55 9.29 -7.99
CA ALA A 104 -24.94 8.81 -9.24
C ALA A 104 -23.40 8.90 -9.16
N PRO A 105 -22.68 7.92 -9.73
CA PRO A 105 -21.23 7.96 -9.76
C PRO A 105 -20.72 9.01 -10.77
N LEU A 106 -19.50 9.48 -10.51
CA LEU A 106 -18.76 10.38 -11.38
C LEU A 106 -17.55 9.65 -12.00
N SER A 107 -17.32 9.82 -13.30
CA SER A 107 -16.19 9.20 -14.00
C SER A 107 -15.06 10.20 -14.18
N VAL A 108 -13.85 9.80 -13.78
CA VAL A 108 -12.59 10.53 -13.98
C VAL A 108 -11.58 9.58 -14.62
N GLY A 109 -11.02 9.94 -15.77
CA GLY A 109 -10.03 9.09 -16.45
C GLY A 109 -10.54 7.70 -16.84
N GLY A 110 -11.86 7.54 -17.01
CA GLY A 110 -12.50 6.25 -17.32
C GLY A 110 -12.86 5.40 -16.10
N VAL A 111 -12.46 5.80 -14.90
CA VAL A 111 -12.83 5.12 -13.63
C VAL A 111 -14.04 5.81 -13.01
N TRP A 112 -14.99 5.02 -12.50
CA TRP A 112 -16.20 5.51 -11.84
C TRP A 112 -16.01 5.58 -10.32
N TYR A 113 -16.37 6.71 -9.72
CA TYR A 113 -16.22 7.01 -8.29
C TYR A 113 -17.55 7.39 -7.67
N SER A 114 -17.83 6.89 -6.48
CA SER A 114 -18.90 7.37 -5.61
C SER A 114 -18.51 8.70 -4.95
N GLY A 115 -19.51 9.45 -4.48
CA GLY A 115 -19.29 10.74 -3.81
C GLY A 115 -19.11 11.89 -4.82
N ARG A 116 -18.33 12.90 -4.45
CA ARG A 116 -18.14 14.14 -5.22
C ARG A 116 -16.73 14.22 -5.80
N VAL A 117 -16.55 15.04 -6.84
CA VAL A 117 -15.22 15.36 -7.39
C VAL A 117 -14.96 16.84 -7.23
N MET A 118 -13.86 17.18 -6.58
CA MET A 118 -13.32 18.53 -6.47
C MET A 118 -12.20 18.69 -7.49
N ALA A 119 -12.33 19.66 -8.37
CA ALA A 119 -11.27 20.14 -9.25
C ALA A 119 -10.60 21.35 -8.61
N ARG A 120 -9.29 21.38 -8.56
CA ARG A 120 -8.53 22.53 -8.05
C ARG A 120 -7.32 22.84 -8.92
N PRO A 121 -6.87 24.10 -8.94
CA PRO A 121 -5.59 24.45 -9.56
C PRO A 121 -4.43 23.72 -8.88
N SER A 122 -3.58 23.02 -9.67
CA SER A 122 -2.33 22.45 -9.15
C SER A 122 -1.17 23.45 -9.25
N GLN A 123 -0.06 23.14 -8.54
CA GLN A 123 1.11 24.03 -8.49
C GLN A 123 1.80 24.21 -9.84
N ASN A 124 1.71 23.25 -10.77
CA ASN A 124 2.41 23.22 -12.06
C ASN A 124 1.51 23.69 -13.23
N SER A 125 0.65 24.68 -13.02
CA SER A 125 -0.33 25.19 -14.00
C SER A 125 -1.35 24.13 -14.48
N GLY A 126 -1.43 23.01 -13.78
CA GLY A 126 -2.36 21.90 -14.05
C GLY A 126 -3.64 21.98 -13.23
N ILE A 127 -4.37 20.87 -13.24
CA ILE A 127 -5.60 20.65 -12.47
C ILE A 127 -5.46 19.32 -11.74
N ASP A 128 -5.73 19.33 -10.42
CA ASP A 128 -5.90 18.13 -9.62
C ASP A 128 -7.39 17.82 -9.49
N LEU A 129 -7.78 16.58 -9.77
CA LEU A 129 -9.10 16.05 -9.49
C LEU A 129 -9.03 15.17 -8.24
N ILE A 130 -9.83 15.53 -7.25
CA ILE A 130 -9.84 14.93 -5.91
C ILE A 130 -11.24 14.36 -5.67
N ASN A 131 -11.32 13.06 -5.42
CA ASN A 131 -12.57 12.43 -5.02
C ASN A 131 -12.83 12.68 -3.52
N LEU A 132 -14.00 13.20 -3.21
CA LEU A 132 -14.50 13.43 -1.86
C LEU A 132 -15.51 12.34 -1.54
N VAL A 133 -15.14 11.37 -0.72
CA VAL A 133 -15.93 10.16 -0.52
C VAL A 133 -16.00 9.76 0.96
N PRO A 134 -17.14 9.23 1.46
CA PRO A 134 -17.20 8.65 2.80
C PRO A 134 -16.17 7.53 2.96
N LEU A 135 -15.53 7.44 4.13
CA LEU A 135 -14.40 6.54 4.36
C LEU A 135 -14.75 5.06 4.14
N GLU A 136 -15.92 4.60 4.57
CA GLU A 136 -16.32 3.20 4.34
C GLU A 136 -16.57 2.92 2.86
N THR A 137 -17.11 3.89 2.11
CA THR A 137 -17.26 3.80 0.66
C THR A 137 -15.90 3.81 -0.06
N TYR A 138 -14.93 4.58 0.43
CA TYR A 138 -13.55 4.55 -0.04
C TYR A 138 -12.94 3.15 0.10
N LEU A 139 -13.15 2.49 1.25
CA LEU A 139 -12.64 1.14 1.50
C LEU A 139 -13.22 0.08 0.55
N GLU A 140 -14.45 0.25 0.04
CA GLU A 140 -15.01 -0.61 -1.01
C GLU A 140 -14.15 -0.60 -2.29
N GLY A 141 -13.50 0.53 -2.59
CA GLY A 141 -12.61 0.68 -3.73
C GLY A 141 -11.14 0.37 -3.43
N VAL A 142 -10.77 0.11 -2.18
CA VAL A 142 -9.39 -0.20 -1.74
C VAL A 142 -9.21 -1.67 -1.41
N VAL A 143 -10.01 -2.22 -0.49
CA VAL A 143 -9.79 -3.56 0.09
C VAL A 143 -9.70 -4.65 -0.97
N PRO A 144 -10.60 -4.73 -2.00
CA PRO A 144 -10.52 -5.77 -3.02
C PRO A 144 -9.28 -5.66 -3.92
N HIS A 145 -8.69 -4.46 -4.03
CA HIS A 145 -7.52 -4.21 -4.85
C HIS A 145 -6.21 -4.45 -4.08
N GLU A 146 -6.25 -4.37 -2.76
CA GLU A 146 -5.10 -4.61 -1.89
C GLU A 146 -4.92 -6.09 -1.55
N ILE A 147 -5.93 -6.77 -0.98
CA ILE A 147 -5.81 -8.17 -0.56
C ILE A 147 -6.36 -9.16 -1.61
N GLY A 148 -7.06 -8.67 -2.63
CA GLY A 148 -7.69 -9.51 -3.66
C GLY A 148 -8.95 -10.21 -3.15
N GLU A 149 -9.19 -11.44 -3.68
CA GLU A 149 -10.33 -12.30 -3.34
C GLU A 149 -9.82 -13.64 -2.79
N PRO A 150 -9.38 -13.70 -1.52
CA PRO A 150 -8.71 -14.88 -0.99
C PRO A 150 -9.63 -16.07 -0.69
N GLY A 151 -10.94 -15.88 -0.80
CA GLY A 151 -11.96 -16.88 -0.48
C GLY A 151 -12.53 -16.77 0.94
N PRO A 152 -13.68 -17.41 1.20
CA PRO A 152 -14.35 -17.35 2.51
C PRO A 152 -13.53 -17.94 3.66
N ASP A 153 -12.65 -18.90 3.37
CA ASP A 153 -11.71 -19.54 4.31
C ASP A 153 -10.65 -18.58 4.86
N ALA A 154 -10.52 -17.41 4.25
CA ALA A 154 -9.61 -16.36 4.68
C ALA A 154 -10.33 -15.05 5.05
N TYR A 155 -11.61 -15.11 5.44
CA TYR A 155 -12.41 -13.92 5.75
C TYR A 155 -11.78 -13.05 6.84
N ALA A 156 -11.23 -13.64 7.91
CA ALA A 156 -10.54 -12.92 8.97
C ALA A 156 -9.35 -12.08 8.45
N ALA A 157 -8.70 -12.48 7.36
CA ALA A 157 -7.64 -11.66 6.74
C ALA A 157 -8.22 -10.44 6.02
N VAL A 158 -9.42 -10.55 5.43
CA VAL A 158 -10.11 -9.42 4.81
C VAL A 158 -10.56 -8.41 5.87
N GLU A 159 -11.06 -8.88 7.02
CA GLU A 159 -11.37 -8.04 8.18
C GLU A 159 -10.12 -7.31 8.69
N ALA A 160 -9.00 -8.04 8.89
CA ALA A 160 -7.73 -7.46 9.33
C ALA A 160 -7.21 -6.41 8.33
N GLN A 161 -7.27 -6.70 7.01
CA GLN A 161 -6.91 -5.75 5.96
C GLN A 161 -7.80 -4.52 5.99
N THR A 162 -9.09 -4.69 6.23
CA THR A 162 -10.05 -3.58 6.30
C THR A 162 -9.74 -2.64 7.46
N VAL A 163 -9.48 -3.20 8.65
CA VAL A 163 -9.08 -2.41 9.83
C VAL A 163 -7.75 -1.69 9.58
N ALA A 164 -6.76 -2.38 9.02
CA ALA A 164 -5.47 -1.79 8.70
C ALA A 164 -5.61 -0.65 7.66
N ALA A 165 -6.36 -0.86 6.59
CA ALA A 165 -6.59 0.13 5.55
C ALA A 165 -7.35 1.36 6.06
N ARG A 166 -8.38 1.16 6.90
CA ARG A 166 -9.11 2.25 7.57
C ARG A 166 -8.20 3.05 8.49
N THR A 167 -7.39 2.37 9.28
CA THR A 167 -6.45 2.99 10.21
C THR A 167 -5.41 3.84 9.47
N TYR A 168 -4.83 3.28 8.40
CA TYR A 168 -3.89 4.00 7.54
C TYR A 168 -4.55 5.25 6.94
N ALA A 169 -5.73 5.12 6.33
CA ALA A 169 -6.44 6.25 5.74
C ALA A 169 -6.69 7.38 6.75
N LEU A 170 -7.18 7.06 7.94
CA LEU A 170 -7.41 8.04 9.01
C LEU A 170 -6.11 8.69 9.49
N SER A 171 -5.02 7.92 9.64
CA SER A 171 -3.73 8.48 10.01
C SER A 171 -3.20 9.46 8.95
N ARG A 172 -3.44 9.18 7.66
CA ARG A 172 -3.09 10.07 6.56
C ARG A 172 -3.94 11.34 6.55
N MET A 173 -5.24 11.25 6.87
CA MET A 173 -6.11 12.42 7.03
C MET A 173 -5.59 13.36 8.13
N ASP A 174 -5.13 12.82 9.27
CA ASP A 174 -4.55 13.61 10.35
C ASP A 174 -3.23 14.27 9.93
N ILE A 175 -2.34 13.53 9.29
CA ILE A 175 -1.04 14.03 8.83
C ILE A 175 -1.22 15.09 7.74
N ASN A 176 -2.12 14.85 6.79
CA ASN A 176 -2.33 15.69 5.60
C ASN A 176 -3.50 16.67 5.74
N ARG A 177 -4.01 16.94 6.96
CA ARG A 177 -5.18 17.80 7.17
C ARG A 177 -5.07 19.19 6.53
N ASN A 178 -3.84 19.73 6.43
CA ASN A 178 -3.55 21.02 5.81
C ASN A 178 -3.10 20.91 4.35
N GLN A 179 -3.06 19.69 3.80
CA GLN A 179 -2.74 19.44 2.39
C GLN A 179 -4.02 19.46 1.55
N PRO A 180 -3.89 19.62 0.22
CA PRO A 180 -5.03 19.59 -0.70
C PRO A 180 -5.84 18.30 -0.69
N PHE A 181 -5.18 17.18 -0.43
CA PHE A 181 -5.75 15.83 -0.36
C PHE A 181 -5.09 15.03 0.76
N ASP A 182 -5.74 13.95 1.16
CA ASP A 182 -5.29 13.09 2.25
C ASP A 182 -4.39 11.96 1.75
N VAL A 183 -4.76 11.37 0.62
CA VAL A 183 -4.06 10.23 0.00
C VAL A 183 -4.06 10.34 -1.53
N GLU A 184 -3.11 9.66 -2.19
CA GLU A 184 -3.09 9.45 -3.63
C GLU A 184 -3.66 8.07 -3.99
N ALA A 185 -4.43 8.01 -5.09
CA ALA A 185 -5.00 6.76 -5.61
C ALA A 185 -3.92 5.93 -6.33
N GLY A 186 -3.06 5.24 -5.60
CA GLY A 186 -1.98 4.45 -6.19
C GLY A 186 -1.06 3.78 -5.17
N VAL A 187 0.00 3.16 -5.68
CA VAL A 187 0.97 2.38 -4.89
C VAL A 187 1.79 3.20 -3.88
N MET A 188 1.70 4.52 -3.93
CA MET A 188 2.38 5.40 -2.97
C MET A 188 1.63 5.49 -1.64
N ASP A 189 0.30 5.36 -1.67
CA ASP A 189 -0.56 5.28 -0.48
C ASP A 189 -1.37 3.99 -0.50
N GLN A 190 -2.56 3.99 -1.12
CA GLN A 190 -3.43 2.82 -1.24
C GLN A 190 -3.99 2.70 -2.65
N VAL A 191 -4.08 1.47 -3.18
CA VAL A 191 -4.62 1.23 -4.52
C VAL A 191 -6.14 1.45 -4.50
N TYR A 192 -6.56 2.67 -4.81
CA TYR A 192 -7.96 3.06 -4.91
C TYR A 192 -8.42 3.08 -6.37
N ARG A 193 -9.42 2.27 -6.68
CA ARG A 193 -9.98 2.10 -8.04
C ARG A 193 -11.49 2.43 -8.11
N GLY A 194 -11.97 3.25 -7.18
CA GLY A 194 -13.39 3.62 -7.17
C GLY A 194 -14.31 2.40 -7.20
N ASN A 195 -15.23 2.37 -8.17
CA ASN A 195 -16.25 1.33 -8.28
C ASN A 195 -15.88 0.22 -9.28
N GLU A 196 -14.60 0.08 -9.68
CA GLU A 196 -14.20 -0.93 -10.70
C GLU A 196 -14.49 -2.37 -10.29
N LYS A 197 -14.36 -2.68 -9.00
CA LYS A 197 -14.52 -4.02 -8.48
C LYS A 197 -15.41 -4.00 -7.24
N LYS A 198 -16.46 -4.79 -7.26
CA LYS A 198 -17.29 -5.05 -6.08
C LYS A 198 -16.96 -6.42 -5.52
N SER A 199 -16.66 -6.48 -4.22
CA SER A 199 -16.38 -7.71 -3.50
C SER A 199 -17.38 -7.88 -2.35
N ARG A 200 -18.12 -8.97 -2.34
CA ARG A 200 -19.03 -9.28 -1.21
C ARG A 200 -18.26 -9.51 0.08
N LEU A 201 -17.10 -10.17 -0.01
CA LEU A 201 -16.25 -10.39 1.17
C LEU A 201 -15.75 -9.07 1.76
N ALA A 202 -15.27 -8.15 0.90
CA ALA A 202 -14.84 -6.84 1.35
C ALA A 202 -15.99 -6.02 1.94
N SER A 203 -17.16 -5.97 1.28
CA SER A 203 -18.32 -5.25 1.80
C SER A 203 -18.77 -5.78 3.16
N SER A 204 -18.80 -7.11 3.35
CA SER A 204 -19.10 -7.72 4.65
C SER A 204 -18.06 -7.34 5.70
N ALA A 205 -16.75 -7.45 5.38
CA ALA A 205 -15.67 -7.12 6.31
C ALA A 205 -15.68 -5.63 6.70
N ILE A 206 -15.99 -4.74 5.75
CA ILE A 206 -16.16 -3.30 6.01
C ILE A 206 -17.31 -3.05 6.97
N HIS A 207 -18.44 -3.72 6.76
CA HIS A 207 -19.61 -3.63 7.63
C HIS A 207 -19.31 -4.18 9.04
N ASP A 208 -18.74 -5.38 9.15
CA ASP A 208 -18.52 -6.09 10.41
C ASP A 208 -17.43 -5.44 11.27
N THR A 209 -16.46 -4.79 10.64
CA THR A 209 -15.39 -4.02 11.31
C THR A 209 -15.61 -2.51 11.28
N ARG A 210 -16.85 -2.05 11.02
CA ARG A 210 -17.15 -0.61 10.85
C ARG A 210 -16.57 0.21 11.98
N ALA A 211 -15.93 1.32 11.62
CA ALA A 211 -15.27 2.28 12.51
C ALA A 211 -14.10 1.71 13.36
N LEU A 212 -13.78 0.41 13.34
CA LEU A 212 -12.65 -0.14 14.08
C LEU A 212 -11.32 0.29 13.47
N VAL A 213 -10.41 0.73 14.35
CA VAL A 213 -9.05 1.16 14.00
C VAL A 213 -8.03 0.63 15.00
N LEU A 214 -6.76 0.63 14.59
CA LEU A 214 -5.62 0.36 15.46
C LEU A 214 -5.11 1.66 16.09
N SER A 215 -4.89 1.62 17.40
CA SER A 215 -4.25 2.72 18.14
C SER A 215 -3.08 2.20 18.95
N TYR A 216 -2.09 3.06 19.17
CA TYR A 216 -0.97 2.80 20.05
C TYR A 216 -0.76 4.00 20.96
N ARG A 217 -0.80 3.78 22.28
CA ARG A 217 -0.71 4.84 23.30
C ARG A 217 -1.68 6.01 23.05
N GLY A 218 -2.91 5.68 22.62
CA GLY A 218 -3.97 6.65 22.36
C GLY A 218 -3.93 7.35 20.99
N GLY A 219 -2.84 7.26 20.23
CA GLY A 219 -2.74 7.76 18.84
C GLY A 219 -3.11 6.71 17.81
N LEU A 220 -3.52 7.13 16.60
CA LEU A 220 -3.71 6.21 15.47
C LEU A 220 -2.38 5.61 15.02
N CYS A 221 -2.38 4.31 14.70
CA CYS A 221 -1.25 3.66 14.08
C CYS A 221 -1.11 4.09 12.62
N GLU A 222 0.13 4.26 12.12
CA GLU A 222 0.36 4.22 10.68
C GLU A 222 0.41 2.74 10.24
N ALA A 223 -0.75 2.13 10.01
CA ALA A 223 -0.89 0.70 9.79
C ALA A 223 -0.47 0.29 8.36
N TYR A 224 0.85 0.30 8.09
CA TYR A 224 1.42 -0.15 6.82
C TYR A 224 1.18 -1.64 6.58
N TYR A 225 1.07 -2.03 5.31
CA TYR A 225 0.98 -3.43 4.89
C TYR A 225 1.64 -3.66 3.53
N SER A 226 1.99 -4.89 3.23
CA SER A 226 2.61 -5.25 1.96
C SER A 226 2.24 -6.68 1.56
N ALA A 227 2.37 -6.99 0.27
CA ALA A 227 1.85 -8.26 -0.29
C ALA A 227 2.45 -9.50 0.38
N THR A 228 3.79 -9.59 0.50
CA THR A 228 4.47 -10.80 1.03
C THR A 228 5.77 -10.40 1.73
N CYS A 229 5.93 -10.73 3.01
CA CYS A 229 7.13 -10.36 3.75
C CYS A 229 8.34 -11.28 3.45
N GLY A 230 8.11 -12.50 2.94
CA GLY A 230 9.15 -13.49 2.70
C GLY A 230 9.58 -14.30 3.94
N GLY A 231 8.82 -14.20 5.04
CA GLY A 231 9.02 -14.92 6.29
C GLY A 231 9.39 -14.05 7.51
N HIS A 232 9.67 -12.76 7.28
CA HIS A 232 9.92 -11.79 8.34
C HIS A 232 9.49 -10.39 7.89
N THR A 233 8.71 -9.68 8.69
CA THR A 233 8.37 -8.28 8.44
C THR A 233 9.54 -7.37 8.86
N SER A 234 9.55 -6.14 8.37
CA SER A 234 10.66 -5.19 8.56
C SER A 234 10.36 -4.17 9.65
N ASP A 235 11.38 -3.76 10.37
CA ASP A 235 11.34 -2.54 11.19
C ASP A 235 11.21 -1.31 10.26
N ILE A 236 10.31 -0.39 10.59
CA ILE A 236 10.03 0.81 9.81
C ILE A 236 11.28 1.65 9.56
N ARG A 237 12.17 1.80 10.55
CA ARG A 237 13.41 2.59 10.45
C ARG A 237 14.43 1.95 9.53
N THR A 238 14.36 0.63 9.32
CA THR A 238 15.25 -0.06 8.38
C THR A 238 14.80 0.07 6.93
N VAL A 239 13.55 0.46 6.70
CA VAL A 239 13.01 0.70 5.36
C VAL A 239 12.98 2.20 5.03
N TRP A 240 12.54 3.01 5.99
CA TRP A 240 12.44 4.47 5.90
C TRP A 240 13.10 5.13 7.12
N PRO A 241 14.43 5.40 7.06
CA PRO A 241 15.21 5.92 8.20
C PRO A 241 14.72 7.25 8.75
N ASP A 242 14.09 8.06 7.88
CA ASP A 242 13.59 9.39 8.23
C ASP A 242 12.21 9.34 8.94
N ARG A 243 11.60 8.14 9.07
CA ARG A 243 10.34 7.97 9.79
C ARG A 243 10.58 7.84 11.30
N PRO A 244 9.65 8.37 12.11
CA PRO A 244 9.68 8.18 13.56
C PRO A 244 9.70 6.71 13.96
N ASP A 245 10.27 6.41 15.11
CA ASP A 245 10.19 5.08 15.70
C ASP A 245 8.73 4.73 16.04
N ALA A 246 8.32 3.53 15.63
CA ALA A 246 7.00 3.01 15.88
C ALA A 246 7.12 1.57 16.42
N PRO A 247 7.05 1.35 17.74
CA PRO A 247 7.27 0.02 18.33
C PRO A 247 6.38 -1.08 17.77
N PHE A 248 5.15 -0.75 17.38
CA PHE A 248 4.23 -1.66 16.70
C PHE A 248 4.64 -1.98 15.24
N LEU A 249 5.74 -1.42 14.73
CA LEU A 249 6.30 -1.65 13.38
C LEU A 249 7.78 -2.08 13.43
N HIS A 250 8.25 -2.68 14.52
CA HIS A 250 9.64 -3.17 14.62
C HIS A 250 9.91 -4.48 13.85
N GLY A 251 8.88 -5.04 13.23
CA GLY A 251 8.97 -6.29 12.49
C GLY A 251 8.83 -7.53 13.37
N SER A 252 8.33 -8.60 12.78
CA SER A 252 8.08 -9.88 13.44
C SER A 252 8.33 -11.06 12.52
N LEU A 253 8.61 -12.22 13.10
CA LEU A 253 8.65 -13.49 12.37
C LEU A 253 7.23 -13.84 11.88
N ASP A 254 7.09 -14.08 10.58
CA ASP A 254 5.83 -14.46 9.92
C ASP A 254 5.58 -15.96 10.03
N ARG A 255 5.49 -16.48 11.28
CA ARG A 255 5.26 -17.90 11.57
C ARG A 255 4.69 -18.11 12.96
N PRO A 256 4.05 -19.28 13.21
CA PRO A 256 3.65 -19.65 14.57
C PRO A 256 4.85 -19.70 15.53
N GLN A 257 4.62 -19.43 16.79
CA GLN A 257 5.64 -19.61 17.83
C GLN A 257 6.13 -21.07 17.84
N GLY A 258 7.46 -21.27 17.71
CA GLY A 258 8.05 -22.60 17.60
C GLY A 258 7.86 -23.30 16.25
N GLY A 259 7.09 -22.71 15.32
CA GLY A 259 6.86 -23.28 14.00
C GLY A 259 7.99 -22.97 13.02
N ALA A 260 8.23 -23.86 12.06
CA ALA A 260 9.25 -23.70 11.01
C ALA A 260 8.71 -23.01 9.75
N THR A 261 7.41 -23.17 9.45
CA THR A 261 6.80 -22.71 8.19
C THR A 261 6.16 -21.33 8.37
N SER A 262 6.51 -20.40 7.48
CA SER A 262 5.92 -19.06 7.46
C SER A 262 4.45 -19.09 7.06
N PHE A 263 3.65 -18.17 7.57
CA PHE A 263 2.25 -18.03 7.20
C PHE A 263 2.09 -17.69 5.71
N CYS A 264 3.02 -16.91 5.12
CA CYS A 264 3.00 -16.53 3.71
C CYS A 264 3.76 -17.53 2.80
N ALA A 265 4.11 -18.74 3.26
CA ALA A 265 4.95 -19.69 2.51
C ALA A 265 4.34 -20.13 1.16
N GLU A 266 3.01 -20.15 1.05
CA GLU A 266 2.27 -20.53 -0.17
C GLU A 266 2.14 -19.39 -1.18
N ALA A 267 2.58 -18.17 -0.84
CA ALA A 267 2.47 -17.03 -1.73
C ALA A 267 3.42 -17.17 -2.93
N ARG A 268 2.93 -16.83 -4.13
CA ARG A 268 3.71 -16.90 -5.37
C ARG A 268 5.09 -16.22 -5.28
N ASN A 269 5.16 -15.09 -4.57
CA ASN A 269 6.38 -14.31 -4.39
C ASN A 269 7.08 -14.60 -3.06
N PHE A 270 6.76 -15.71 -2.38
CA PHE A 270 7.46 -16.11 -1.16
C PHE A 270 8.95 -16.32 -1.44
N ARG A 271 9.27 -16.95 -2.60
CA ARG A 271 10.63 -17.06 -3.16
C ARG A 271 10.61 -16.75 -4.65
N TRP A 272 11.68 -16.15 -5.13
CA TRP A 272 11.84 -15.78 -6.53
C TRP A 272 13.32 -15.73 -6.92
N CYS A 273 13.60 -15.88 -8.22
CA CYS A 273 14.93 -15.77 -8.80
C CYS A 273 14.83 -14.96 -10.11
N TYR A 274 15.75 -14.05 -10.33
CA TYR A 274 15.90 -13.29 -11.56
C TYR A 274 17.35 -13.30 -12.02
N SER A 275 17.56 -13.74 -13.25
CA SER A 275 18.88 -13.80 -13.89
C SER A 275 19.10 -12.61 -14.82
N PHE A 276 20.26 -11.99 -14.73
CA PHE A 276 20.68 -10.90 -15.60
C PHE A 276 22.06 -11.21 -16.16
N SER A 277 22.29 -10.94 -17.46
CA SER A 277 23.66 -10.77 -17.93
C SER A 277 24.26 -9.49 -17.34
N GLY A 278 25.59 -9.46 -17.18
CA GLY A 278 26.29 -8.26 -16.70
C GLY A 278 26.01 -7.04 -17.57
N HIS A 279 25.84 -7.27 -18.89
CA HIS A 279 25.47 -6.22 -19.85
C HIS A 279 24.05 -5.67 -19.60
N GLN A 280 23.04 -6.55 -19.42
CA GLN A 280 21.67 -6.13 -19.13
C GLN A 280 21.59 -5.33 -17.83
N LEU A 281 22.21 -5.87 -16.76
CA LEU A 281 22.21 -5.20 -15.47
C LEU A 281 22.97 -3.87 -15.51
N GLY A 282 24.14 -3.83 -16.20
CA GLY A 282 24.89 -2.59 -16.42
C GLY A 282 24.06 -1.53 -17.18
N ASN A 283 23.25 -1.94 -18.16
CA ASN A 283 22.34 -1.04 -18.87
C ASN A 283 21.24 -0.51 -17.95
N THR A 284 20.64 -1.35 -17.12
CA THR A 284 19.66 -0.94 -16.11
C THR A 284 20.29 0.11 -15.16
N LEU A 285 21.47 -0.17 -14.59
CA LEU A 285 22.13 0.73 -13.66
C LEU A 285 22.50 2.08 -14.27
N ARG A 286 22.94 2.12 -15.54
CA ARG A 286 23.17 3.40 -16.24
C ARG A 286 21.93 4.27 -16.40
N GLN A 287 20.74 3.67 -16.43
CA GLN A 287 19.47 4.40 -16.51
C GLN A 287 18.94 4.80 -15.12
N THR A 288 19.12 3.94 -14.12
CA THR A 288 18.50 4.11 -12.80
C THR A 288 19.34 4.92 -11.81
N LEU A 289 20.65 4.70 -11.75
CA LEU A 289 21.53 5.33 -10.75
C LEU A 289 21.60 6.85 -10.88
N PRO A 290 21.69 7.46 -12.09
CA PRO A 290 21.74 8.91 -12.18
C PRO A 290 20.54 9.59 -11.52
N ALA A 291 19.33 9.11 -11.77
CA ALA A 291 18.09 9.65 -11.16
C ALA A 291 18.04 9.40 -9.64
N LEU A 292 18.48 8.22 -9.17
CA LEU A 292 18.45 7.87 -7.74
C LEU A 292 19.47 8.63 -6.89
N LEU A 293 20.59 9.05 -7.51
CA LEU A 293 21.73 9.68 -6.84
C LEU A 293 21.92 11.15 -7.22
N ASN A 294 20.98 11.75 -7.97
CA ASN A 294 21.07 13.12 -8.48
C ASN A 294 22.37 13.39 -9.27
N MET A 295 22.72 12.46 -10.16
CA MET A 295 23.93 12.53 -11.01
C MET A 295 23.57 12.89 -12.45
N ALA A 296 24.56 13.37 -13.21
CA ALA A 296 24.37 13.63 -14.62
C ALA A 296 24.08 12.35 -15.41
N PRO A 297 23.16 12.36 -16.40
CA PRO A 297 22.97 11.25 -17.33
C PRO A 297 24.30 10.84 -17.99
N GLY A 298 24.52 9.53 -18.13
CA GLY A 298 25.74 8.99 -18.75
C GLY A 298 26.97 8.93 -17.84
N SER A 299 26.90 9.38 -16.58
CA SER A 299 28.03 9.36 -15.61
C SER A 299 28.37 7.95 -15.11
N VAL A 300 27.47 6.97 -15.25
CA VAL A 300 27.66 5.60 -14.76
C VAL A 300 28.30 4.74 -15.83
N GLY A 301 29.49 4.20 -15.52
CA GLY A 301 30.26 3.33 -16.41
C GLY A 301 29.77 1.88 -16.47
N SER A 302 30.61 1.01 -17.02
CA SER A 302 30.31 -0.43 -17.10
C SER A 302 30.33 -1.07 -15.72
N LEU A 303 29.39 -1.99 -15.46
CA LEU A 303 29.34 -2.76 -14.22
C LEU A 303 30.59 -3.64 -14.07
N VAL A 304 31.26 -3.51 -12.93
CA VAL A 304 32.45 -4.31 -12.56
C VAL A 304 32.09 -5.33 -11.50
N ASP A 305 31.46 -4.88 -10.40
CA ASP A 305 31.10 -5.75 -9.27
C ASP A 305 29.90 -5.22 -8.49
N MET A 306 29.29 -6.09 -7.71
CA MET A 306 28.23 -5.76 -6.76
C MET A 306 28.43 -6.53 -5.46
N LYS A 307 28.19 -5.87 -4.32
CA LYS A 307 28.38 -6.47 -3.00
C LYS A 307 27.27 -6.03 -2.03
N ILE A 308 26.69 -6.99 -1.32
CA ILE A 308 25.83 -6.71 -0.19
C ILE A 308 26.73 -6.33 1.00
N VAL A 309 26.65 -5.08 1.45
CA VAL A 309 27.49 -4.54 2.52
C VAL A 309 26.82 -4.69 3.88
N HIS A 310 25.50 -4.48 3.93
CA HIS A 310 24.75 -4.53 5.18
C HIS A 310 23.36 -5.12 4.98
N ARG A 311 22.90 -5.94 5.96
CA ARG A 311 21.54 -6.49 6.05
C ARG A 311 20.85 -6.03 7.33
N THR A 312 19.55 -5.93 7.27
CA THR A 312 18.70 -5.72 8.44
C THR A 312 18.46 -7.04 9.19
N PRO A 313 17.97 -7.00 10.44
CA PRO A 313 17.58 -8.21 11.18
C PRO A 313 16.54 -9.08 10.46
N SER A 314 15.69 -8.49 9.60
CA SER A 314 14.73 -9.24 8.78
C SER A 314 15.38 -9.95 7.58
N GLY A 315 16.72 -9.88 7.41
CA GLY A 315 17.44 -10.48 6.28
C GLY A 315 17.44 -9.62 5.00
N ARG A 316 16.77 -8.47 5.00
CA ARG A 316 16.73 -7.57 3.84
C ARG A 316 18.05 -6.85 3.65
N VAL A 317 18.45 -6.64 2.40
CA VAL A 317 19.61 -5.82 2.05
C VAL A 317 19.31 -4.37 2.40
N TRP A 318 20.10 -3.82 3.32
CA TRP A 318 20.05 -2.41 3.68
C TRP A 318 20.97 -1.56 2.81
N ARG A 319 22.21 -2.06 2.55
CA ARG A 319 23.19 -1.38 1.69
C ARG A 319 23.74 -2.32 0.63
N LEU A 320 23.60 -1.89 -0.61
CA LEU A 320 24.19 -2.52 -1.78
C LEU A 320 25.27 -1.61 -2.34
N GLU A 321 26.52 -2.10 -2.43
CA GLU A 321 27.61 -1.46 -3.13
C GLU A 321 27.64 -1.93 -4.58
N ILE A 322 27.73 -0.97 -5.50
CA ILE A 322 27.82 -1.21 -6.95
C ILE A 322 29.08 -0.53 -7.44
N ARG A 323 30.04 -1.32 -7.94
CA ARG A 323 31.28 -0.85 -8.52
C ARG A 323 31.18 -0.87 -10.04
N THR A 324 31.49 0.25 -10.66
CA THR A 324 31.54 0.44 -12.11
C THR A 324 32.94 0.92 -12.54
N SER A 325 33.15 1.02 -13.85
CA SER A 325 34.41 1.57 -14.37
C SER A 325 34.63 3.06 -14.07
N THR A 326 33.58 3.78 -13.64
CA THR A 326 33.66 5.23 -13.32
C THR A 326 33.57 5.53 -11.83
N GLY A 327 33.25 4.57 -10.97
CA GLY A 327 33.16 4.79 -9.53
C GLY A 327 32.43 3.69 -8.78
N THR A 328 32.33 3.87 -7.46
CA THR A 328 31.61 2.99 -6.54
C THR A 328 30.42 3.75 -5.95
N TYR A 329 29.25 3.13 -5.98
CA TYR A 329 27.99 3.70 -5.55
C TYR A 329 27.36 2.84 -4.45
N ASN A 330 26.92 3.49 -3.36
CA ASN A 330 26.18 2.83 -2.29
C ASN A 330 24.70 3.19 -2.43
N ILE A 331 23.85 2.18 -2.48
CA ILE A 331 22.40 2.33 -2.55
C ILE A 331 21.80 1.75 -1.28
N ASP A 332 21.00 2.56 -0.58
CA ASP A 332 20.42 2.20 0.71
C ASP A 332 18.91 1.97 0.66
N GLY A 333 18.44 1.04 1.47
CA GLY A 333 17.04 0.76 1.73
C GLY A 333 16.23 0.39 0.49
N ASP A 334 14.99 0.86 0.41
CA ASP A 334 14.05 0.49 -0.67
C ASP A 334 14.47 1.04 -2.05
N LYS A 335 15.37 2.03 -2.10
CA LYS A 335 15.96 2.52 -3.37
C LYS A 335 16.67 1.40 -4.16
N ILE A 336 17.16 0.35 -3.49
CA ILE A 336 17.78 -0.81 -4.14
C ILE A 336 16.84 -1.47 -5.14
N ARG A 337 15.53 -1.55 -4.84
CA ARG A 337 14.53 -2.13 -5.75
C ARG A 337 14.40 -1.34 -7.05
N ARG A 338 14.56 -0.02 -6.98
CA ARG A 338 14.54 0.88 -8.14
C ARG A 338 15.88 0.92 -8.87
N ALA A 339 16.99 0.68 -8.19
CA ALA A 339 18.29 0.52 -8.85
C ALA A 339 18.33 -0.76 -9.69
N LEU A 340 17.78 -1.87 -9.17
CA LEU A 340 17.79 -3.20 -9.79
C LEU A 340 16.44 -3.52 -10.50
N MET A 341 15.92 -2.58 -11.30
CA MET A 341 14.65 -2.78 -12.01
C MET A 341 14.70 -4.00 -12.92
N LEU A 342 13.62 -4.77 -12.91
CA LEU A 342 13.42 -5.92 -13.81
C LEU A 342 13.12 -5.46 -15.25
N ASP A 343 12.49 -4.32 -15.40
CA ASP A 343 12.13 -3.71 -16.68
C ASP A 343 11.95 -2.19 -16.48
N VAL A 344 12.89 -1.42 -16.97
CA VAL A 344 12.89 0.04 -16.82
C VAL A 344 11.76 0.67 -17.63
N GLN A 345 11.48 0.17 -18.84
CA GLN A 345 10.45 0.74 -19.73
C GLN A 345 9.04 0.55 -19.17
N LYS A 346 8.80 -0.60 -18.51
CA LYS A 346 7.51 -0.91 -17.86
C LYS A 346 7.44 -0.48 -16.40
N GLY A 347 8.49 0.14 -15.87
CA GLY A 347 8.55 0.54 -14.47
C GLY A 347 8.55 -0.61 -13.47
N ARG A 348 8.94 -1.84 -13.89
CA ARG A 348 8.94 -3.03 -13.01
C ARG A 348 10.17 -3.03 -12.12
N ILE A 349 9.97 -2.72 -10.86
CA ILE A 349 11.03 -2.75 -9.83
C ILE A 349 11.25 -4.18 -9.31
N LEU A 350 12.39 -4.41 -8.63
CA LEU A 350 12.65 -5.67 -7.92
C LEU A 350 11.57 -5.90 -6.85
N PRO A 351 11.05 -7.14 -6.65
CA PRO A 351 9.94 -7.38 -5.74
C PRO A 351 10.20 -6.96 -4.29
N SER A 352 11.39 -7.18 -3.77
CA SER A 352 11.80 -6.80 -2.41
C SER A 352 13.30 -6.60 -2.30
N THR A 353 13.76 -6.14 -1.15
CA THR A 353 15.19 -6.08 -0.81
C THR A 353 15.68 -7.33 -0.06
N MET A 354 14.84 -8.35 0.12
CA MET A 354 15.23 -9.63 0.72
C MET A 354 15.81 -10.54 -0.38
N PHE A 355 17.12 -10.48 -0.60
CA PHE A 355 17.78 -11.29 -1.64
C PHE A 355 19.24 -11.55 -1.36
N ASP A 356 19.80 -12.53 -2.07
CA ASP A 356 21.24 -12.83 -2.23
C ASP A 356 21.65 -12.63 -3.68
N LEU A 357 22.97 -12.51 -3.91
CA LEU A 357 23.60 -12.35 -5.21
C LEU A 357 24.48 -13.56 -5.49
N GLU A 358 24.18 -14.31 -6.56
CA GLU A 358 25.02 -15.36 -7.10
C GLU A 358 25.68 -14.82 -8.38
N LYS A 359 26.98 -14.50 -8.28
CA LYS A 359 27.73 -13.86 -9.37
C LYS A 359 28.56 -14.86 -10.16
N HIS A 360 28.44 -14.80 -11.48
CA HIS A 360 29.27 -15.55 -12.42
C HIS A 360 30.23 -14.57 -13.09
N MET A 361 31.52 -14.77 -12.88
CA MET A 361 32.58 -13.86 -13.37
C MET A 361 33.17 -14.32 -14.69
N SER A 362 33.55 -13.34 -15.54
CA SER A 362 34.42 -13.56 -16.70
C SER A 362 35.61 -12.61 -16.59
N GLY A 363 36.75 -13.13 -16.20
CA GLY A 363 37.88 -12.30 -15.75
C GLY A 363 37.49 -11.47 -14.53
N ASN A 364 37.69 -10.17 -14.62
CA ASN A 364 37.39 -9.22 -13.53
C ASN A 364 36.00 -8.55 -13.64
N LEU A 365 35.14 -9.04 -14.56
CA LEU A 365 33.81 -8.47 -14.80
C LEU A 365 32.72 -9.49 -14.50
N ILE A 366 31.55 -9.01 -14.07
CA ILE A 366 30.36 -9.84 -13.93
C ILE A 366 29.87 -10.24 -15.34
N ALA A 367 29.90 -11.52 -15.64
CA ALA A 367 29.29 -12.08 -16.85
C ALA A 367 27.76 -12.20 -16.68
N SER A 368 27.32 -12.72 -15.53
CA SER A 368 25.91 -12.77 -15.16
C SER A 368 25.76 -12.73 -13.63
N VAL A 369 24.56 -12.40 -13.16
CA VAL A 369 24.19 -12.45 -11.76
C VAL A 369 22.78 -13.00 -11.62
N ASP A 370 22.60 -13.95 -10.72
CA ASP A 370 21.30 -14.41 -10.25
C ASP A 370 20.97 -13.68 -8.94
N ILE A 371 19.85 -13.02 -8.91
CA ILE A 371 19.29 -12.38 -7.73
C ILE A 371 18.23 -13.30 -7.16
N VAL A 372 18.59 -14.04 -6.11
CA VAL A 372 17.72 -15.03 -5.46
C VAL A 372 17.11 -14.41 -4.23
N GLY A 373 15.79 -14.35 -4.14
CA GLY A 373 15.16 -13.61 -3.08
C GLY A 373 13.79 -14.11 -2.64
N GLY A 374 13.16 -13.33 -1.76
CA GLY A 374 11.83 -13.62 -1.23
C GLY A 374 11.04 -12.38 -0.88
N GLY A 375 9.72 -12.51 -0.86
CA GLY A 375 8.81 -11.43 -0.52
C GLY A 375 8.49 -10.49 -1.68
N ASN A 376 7.46 -9.66 -1.47
CA ASN A 376 7.01 -8.63 -2.41
C ASN A 376 6.48 -7.42 -1.63
N GLY A 377 7.07 -6.27 -1.83
CA GLY A 377 6.80 -5.02 -1.12
C GLY A 377 7.88 -4.68 -0.09
N HIS A 378 7.63 -3.60 0.65
CA HIS A 378 8.56 -3.04 1.64
C HIS A 378 8.71 -3.91 2.91
N GLY A 379 7.70 -4.74 3.23
CA GLY A 379 7.73 -5.67 4.36
C GLY A 379 7.39 -5.05 5.72
N VAL A 380 7.09 -3.77 5.82
CA VAL A 380 6.69 -3.10 7.08
C VAL A 380 5.24 -3.39 7.40
N GLY A 381 4.93 -3.70 8.66
CA GLY A 381 3.58 -3.97 9.15
C GLY A 381 3.01 -5.30 8.66
N MET A 382 1.73 -5.34 8.28
CA MET A 382 1.04 -6.59 7.96
C MET A 382 1.48 -7.19 6.63
N CYS A 383 1.81 -8.49 6.63
CA CYS A 383 1.98 -9.31 5.45
C CYS A 383 0.60 -9.81 4.99
N GLN A 384 0.10 -9.32 3.84
CA GLN A 384 -1.23 -9.68 3.34
C GLN A 384 -1.37 -11.20 3.12
N ASN A 385 -0.38 -11.83 2.47
CA ASN A 385 -0.38 -13.28 2.27
C ASN A 385 -0.17 -14.05 3.59
N GLY A 386 0.56 -13.46 4.55
CA GLY A 386 0.68 -14.03 5.88
C GLY A 386 -0.64 -13.98 6.66
N ALA A 387 -1.37 -12.85 6.58
CA ALA A 387 -2.71 -12.71 7.16
C ALA A 387 -3.67 -13.77 6.57
N ILE A 388 -3.66 -13.98 5.25
CA ILE A 388 -4.42 -15.05 4.59
C ILE A 388 -4.02 -16.43 5.13
N GLY A 389 -2.72 -16.71 5.28
CA GLY A 389 -2.23 -17.96 5.83
C GLY A 389 -2.58 -18.16 7.31
N MET A 390 -2.67 -17.09 8.11
CA MET A 390 -3.17 -17.14 9.49
C MET A 390 -4.67 -17.43 9.53
N ALA A 391 -5.48 -16.69 8.74
CA ALA A 391 -6.92 -16.88 8.68
C ALA A 391 -7.31 -18.33 8.29
N ARG A 392 -6.65 -18.92 7.30
CA ARG A 392 -6.81 -20.34 6.92
C ARG A 392 -6.43 -21.33 8.00
N ARG A 393 -5.65 -20.92 9.00
CA ARG A 393 -5.32 -21.70 10.20
C ARG A 393 -6.24 -21.39 11.40
N GLY A 394 -7.32 -20.64 11.18
CA GLY A 394 -8.35 -20.33 12.18
C GLY A 394 -8.03 -19.15 13.09
N TYR A 395 -7.03 -18.33 12.78
CA TYR A 395 -6.77 -17.10 13.53
C TYR A 395 -7.85 -16.05 13.21
N ALA A 396 -8.42 -15.44 14.25
CA ALA A 396 -9.35 -14.33 14.13
C ALA A 396 -8.60 -13.04 13.71
N TYR A 397 -9.34 -12.06 13.18
CA TYR A 397 -8.74 -10.82 12.63
C TYR A 397 -7.98 -10.01 13.67
N ASP A 398 -8.43 -9.98 14.91
CA ASP A 398 -7.78 -9.31 16.03
C ASP A 398 -6.42 -9.96 16.36
N MET A 399 -6.35 -11.30 16.34
CA MET A 399 -5.09 -12.05 16.51
C MET A 399 -4.11 -11.77 15.35
N ILE A 400 -4.61 -11.67 14.11
CA ILE A 400 -3.81 -11.32 12.94
C ILE A 400 -3.24 -9.91 13.12
N LEU A 401 -4.07 -8.95 13.50
CA LEU A 401 -3.63 -7.57 13.74
C LEU A 401 -2.60 -7.48 14.87
N GLN A 402 -2.81 -8.18 15.99
CA GLN A 402 -1.84 -8.23 17.10
C GLN A 402 -0.50 -8.86 16.70
N HIS A 403 -0.51 -9.83 15.78
CA HIS A 403 0.72 -10.46 15.29
C HIS A 403 1.58 -9.47 14.49
N TYR A 404 0.96 -8.64 13.62
CA TYR A 404 1.67 -7.72 12.75
C TYR A 404 1.85 -6.30 13.31
N TYR A 405 1.04 -5.92 14.30
CA TYR A 405 1.10 -4.63 15.00
C TYR A 405 1.10 -4.86 16.52
N PRO A 406 2.17 -5.48 17.06
CA PRO A 406 2.22 -5.86 18.47
C PRO A 406 2.08 -4.64 19.38
N GLY A 407 1.25 -4.81 20.43
CA GLY A 407 0.98 -3.75 21.41
C GLY A 407 0.02 -2.65 20.94
N SER A 408 -0.53 -2.75 19.73
CA SER A 408 -1.64 -1.89 19.31
C SER A 408 -2.97 -2.36 19.94
N GLU A 409 -3.95 -1.49 19.98
CA GLU A 409 -5.28 -1.74 20.54
C GLU A 409 -6.36 -1.44 19.50
N LEU A 410 -7.39 -2.28 19.43
CA LEU A 410 -8.58 -2.02 18.64
C LEU A 410 -9.51 -1.06 19.38
N ARG A 411 -9.93 0.01 18.70
CA ARG A 411 -10.92 0.97 19.24
C ARG A 411 -11.80 1.54 18.14
N ALA A 412 -12.88 2.22 18.51
CA ALA A 412 -13.64 3.05 17.58
C ALA A 412 -12.78 4.24 17.12
N GLY A 413 -12.80 4.54 15.82
CA GLY A 413 -12.08 5.66 15.20
C GLY A 413 -12.92 6.91 15.04
N TYR A 414 -14.25 6.77 14.91
CA TYR A 414 -15.24 7.84 14.73
C TYR A 414 -16.63 7.40 15.17
#